data_b2e9a596bddc145897a173c3f01432d6
#
_entry.id   b2e9a596bddc145897a173c3f01432d6
#
_cell.length_a   1.000
_cell.length_b   1.000
_cell.length_c   1.000
_cell.angle_alpha   90.00
_cell.angle_beta   90.00
_cell.angle_gamma   90.00
#
_symmetry.space_group_name_H-M   'P 1'
#
loop_
_entity.id
_entity.type
_entity.pdbx_description
1 polymer ?
#
loop_
_entity_poly.entity_id
_entity_poly.type
_entity_poly.pdbx_seq_one_letter_code
_entity_poly.pdbx_strand_id
1 'polypeptide(L)'
;MLEAASELVGMKIWPYRQARISLRDQEEGEWRISLFGSDNIEAIEAVDRGEVHIATLNPAAPLSLAYRGCGPFIKPIAVRAIAIIPSFDQLAFAVAEKTGLQFLSDVAERRYPLRVSLRGQKTHSVHFVLKEVLAAVGFSLEDIISWGGGVRYDQGLPDAPNRLGAVERGEVDAIFDEALAFWGNRALDLGMRLLPLADKHLQRLEELGLRRATISKENYPKLP
;
A
#
# COMPACT_ATOMS: atom_id res chain seq x y z
N MET A 1 11.79 26.25 8.13
CA MET A 1 12.86 25.45 7.49
C MET A 1 12.50 23.97 7.37
N LEU A 2 12.12 23.28 8.46
CA LEU A 2 11.70 21.85 8.38
C LEU A 2 10.48 21.66 7.47
N GLU A 3 9.51 22.56 7.54
CA GLU A 3 8.34 22.54 6.68
C GLU A 3 8.70 22.70 5.20
N ALA A 4 9.53 23.68 4.86
CA ALA A 4 10.00 23.90 3.51
C ALA A 4 10.83 22.71 2.97
N ALA A 5 11.66 22.09 3.81
CA ALA A 5 12.40 20.90 3.44
C ALA A 5 11.48 19.68 3.22
N SER A 6 10.46 19.52 4.07
CA SER A 6 9.44 18.47 3.91
C SER A 6 8.65 18.66 2.63
N GLU A 7 8.27 19.89 2.30
CA GLU A 7 7.58 20.23 1.07
C GLU A 7 8.45 19.95 -0.17
N LEU A 8 9.72 20.33 -0.15
CA LEU A 8 10.65 20.03 -1.23
C LEU A 8 10.85 18.53 -1.44
N VAL A 9 10.95 17.75 -0.36
CA VAL A 9 11.03 16.29 -0.43
C VAL A 9 9.74 15.71 -1.01
N GLY A 10 8.58 16.25 -0.63
CA GLY A 10 7.28 15.83 -1.14
C GLY A 10 7.07 16.14 -2.64
N MET A 11 7.61 17.25 -3.13
CA MET A 11 7.46 17.69 -4.53
C MET A 11 8.39 16.99 -5.50
N LYS A 12 9.48 16.41 -5.05
CA LYS A 12 10.49 15.84 -5.95
C LYS A 12 10.09 14.46 -6.46
N ILE A 13 10.58 14.16 -7.67
CA ILE A 13 10.41 12.86 -8.28
C ILE A 13 11.22 11.83 -7.48
N TRP A 14 10.56 10.76 -7.10
CA TRP A 14 11.16 9.57 -6.55
C TRP A 14 12.23 9.02 -7.52
N PRO A 15 13.46 8.67 -7.12
CA PRO A 15 14.00 8.47 -5.77
C PRO A 15 14.79 9.68 -5.19
N TYR A 16 14.78 10.83 -5.82
CA TYR A 16 15.62 11.98 -5.42
C TYR A 16 15.02 12.80 -4.26
N ARG A 17 14.20 12.17 -3.44
CA ARG A 17 13.53 12.81 -2.30
C ARG A 17 14.48 12.90 -1.12
N GLN A 18 15.34 13.91 -1.11
CA GLN A 18 16.12 14.19 0.07
C GLN A 18 16.29 15.69 0.32
N ALA A 19 16.33 16.06 1.58
CA ALA A 19 16.71 17.40 2.03
C ALA A 19 17.64 17.28 3.24
N ARG A 20 18.62 18.17 3.32
CA ARG A 20 19.53 18.28 4.46
C ARG A 20 19.44 19.69 5.05
N ILE A 21 19.24 19.77 6.33
CA ILE A 21 19.19 21.01 7.11
C ILE A 21 20.34 20.97 8.09
N SER A 22 21.20 22.01 8.10
CA SER A 22 22.24 22.20 9.08
C SER A 22 21.90 23.41 9.93
N LEU A 23 21.88 23.23 11.23
CA LEU A 23 21.71 24.28 12.22
C LEU A 23 23.04 24.42 12.95
N ARG A 24 23.57 25.64 13.02
CA ARG A 24 24.79 25.95 13.78
C ARG A 24 24.42 26.75 15.02
N ASP A 25 24.82 26.26 16.17
CA ASP A 25 24.88 27.00 17.37
C ASP A 25 26.32 27.49 17.58
N GLN A 26 26.50 28.70 18.10
CA GLN A 26 27.83 29.24 18.35
C GLN A 26 28.57 28.57 19.53
N GLU A 27 27.82 27.97 20.46
CA GLU A 27 28.35 27.37 21.66
C GLU A 27 28.39 25.82 21.64
N GLU A 28 27.44 25.17 20.96
CA GLU A 28 27.26 23.70 21.01
C GLU A 28 27.65 22.96 19.72
N GLY A 29 28.00 23.66 18.65
CA GLY A 29 28.42 23.05 17.40
C GLY A 29 27.34 22.95 16.33
N GLU A 30 27.44 21.99 15.42
CA GLU A 30 26.59 21.86 14.25
C GLU A 30 25.61 20.69 14.41
N TRP A 31 24.31 20.99 14.38
CA TRP A 31 23.25 20.00 14.30
C TRP A 31 22.84 19.77 12.86
N ARG A 32 22.72 18.52 12.44
CA ARG A 32 22.31 18.16 11.09
C ARG A 32 21.05 17.30 11.12
N ILE A 33 20.04 17.72 10.36
CA ILE A 33 18.84 16.93 10.10
C ILE A 33 18.82 16.59 8.61
N SER A 34 18.74 15.32 8.30
CA SER A 34 18.58 14.84 6.92
C SER A 34 17.23 14.16 6.78
N LEU A 35 16.47 14.55 5.77
CA LEU A 35 15.18 13.97 5.42
C LEU A 35 15.32 13.18 4.13
N PHE A 36 14.82 11.95 4.10
CA PHE A 36 14.86 11.07 2.94
C PHE A 36 13.44 10.58 2.65
N GLY A 37 13.07 10.54 1.37
CA GLY A 37 11.91 9.78 0.92
C GLY A 37 12.35 8.37 0.56
N SER A 38 11.76 7.36 1.20
CA SER A 38 12.02 5.94 0.93
C SER A 38 10.72 5.15 1.06
N ASP A 39 10.72 3.91 0.61
CA ASP A 39 9.65 2.98 0.96
C ASP A 39 9.84 2.39 2.36
N ASN A 40 8.81 1.69 2.86
CA ASN A 40 8.80 1.23 4.25
C ASN A 40 9.86 0.17 4.55
N ILE A 41 10.16 -0.72 3.60
CA ILE A 41 11.15 -1.80 3.81
C ILE A 41 12.53 -1.20 3.82
N GLU A 42 12.86 -0.40 2.81
CA GLU A 42 14.14 0.32 2.71
C GLU A 42 14.37 1.22 3.94
N ALA A 43 13.33 1.92 4.42
CA ALA A 43 13.42 2.78 5.60
C ALA A 43 13.77 1.98 6.87
N ILE A 44 13.19 0.79 7.07
CA ILE A 44 13.52 -0.08 8.21
C ILE A 44 14.96 -0.55 8.13
N GLU A 45 15.39 -0.99 6.95
CA GLU A 45 16.77 -1.44 6.73
C GLU A 45 17.79 -0.31 6.91
N ALA A 46 17.45 0.91 6.49
CA ALA A 46 18.30 2.09 6.70
C ALA A 46 18.46 2.44 8.18
N VAL A 47 17.42 2.24 9.00
CA VAL A 47 17.53 2.35 10.47
C VAL A 47 18.43 1.25 11.03
N ASP A 48 18.30 0.01 10.57
CA ASP A 48 19.14 -1.12 11.02
C ASP A 48 20.63 -0.90 10.72
N ARG A 49 20.91 -0.32 9.53
CA ARG A 49 22.28 0.02 9.13
C ARG A 49 22.83 1.30 9.77
N GLY A 50 22.02 2.01 10.56
CA GLY A 50 22.40 3.30 11.18
C GLY A 50 22.54 4.46 10.18
N GLU A 51 22.02 4.33 8.98
CA GLU A 51 22.00 5.38 7.95
C GLU A 51 21.00 6.49 8.27
N VAL A 52 19.90 6.12 8.93
CA VAL A 52 18.90 7.05 9.47
C VAL A 52 18.58 6.66 10.92
N HIS A 53 18.15 7.62 11.72
CA HIS A 53 17.87 7.40 13.15
C HIS A 53 16.40 7.05 13.39
N ILE A 54 15.50 7.57 12.55
CA ILE A 54 14.04 7.45 12.69
C ILE A 54 13.43 7.29 11.31
N ALA A 55 12.41 6.44 11.19
CA ALA A 55 11.64 6.29 9.97
C ALA A 55 10.13 6.36 10.27
N THR A 56 9.36 6.92 9.34
CA THR A 56 7.90 6.87 9.35
C THR A 56 7.43 5.75 8.41
N LEU A 57 6.56 4.89 8.91
CA LEU A 57 6.06 3.73 8.19
C LEU A 57 4.53 3.81 8.01
N ASN A 58 4.05 3.54 6.81
CA ASN A 58 2.64 3.36 6.50
C ASN A 58 2.48 2.26 5.41
N PRO A 59 1.82 1.13 5.70
CA PRO A 59 1.22 0.72 6.98
C PRO A 59 2.27 0.31 8.02
N ALA A 60 1.84 0.08 9.26
CA ALA A 60 2.72 -0.34 10.35
C ALA A 60 3.14 -1.83 10.28
N ALA A 61 2.47 -2.66 9.48
CA ALA A 61 2.72 -4.10 9.38
C ALA A 61 4.20 -4.46 9.11
N PRO A 62 4.95 -3.78 8.22
CA PRO A 62 6.37 -4.04 8.01
C PRO A 62 7.22 -3.96 9.27
N LEU A 63 6.88 -3.09 10.24
CA LEU A 63 7.60 -3.01 11.52
C LEU A 63 7.47 -4.31 12.33
N SER A 64 6.26 -4.88 12.39
CA SER A 64 6.02 -6.16 13.08
C SER A 64 6.77 -7.30 12.42
N LEU A 65 6.81 -7.33 11.09
CA LEU A 65 7.52 -8.36 10.33
C LEU A 65 9.04 -8.24 10.51
N ALA A 66 9.58 -7.03 10.48
CA ALA A 66 11.00 -6.77 10.73
C ALA A 66 11.42 -7.21 12.14
N TYR A 67 10.62 -6.85 13.14
CA TYR A 67 10.89 -7.27 14.52
C TYR A 67 10.91 -8.79 14.69
N ARG A 68 10.06 -9.52 13.95
CA ARG A 68 9.98 -10.99 13.98
C ARG A 68 10.95 -11.68 13.02
N GLY A 69 11.55 -10.95 12.08
CA GLY A 69 12.41 -11.52 11.04
C GLY A 69 11.66 -12.41 10.06
N CYS A 70 10.50 -11.98 9.61
CA CYS A 70 9.68 -12.73 8.66
C CYS A 70 9.16 -11.82 7.53
N GLY A 71 8.42 -12.40 6.58
CA GLY A 71 8.01 -11.70 5.36
C GLY A 71 9.23 -11.35 4.49
N PRO A 72 9.48 -10.07 4.18
CA PRO A 72 10.64 -9.66 3.40
C PRO A 72 11.97 -9.71 4.19
N PHE A 73 11.92 -9.85 5.51
CA PHE A 73 13.09 -9.82 6.38
C PHE A 73 13.57 -11.23 6.71
N ILE A 74 14.84 -11.51 6.45
CA ILE A 74 15.45 -12.84 6.65
C ILE A 74 15.91 -13.09 8.10
N LYS A 75 15.93 -12.05 8.93
CA LYS A 75 16.30 -12.09 10.35
C LYS A 75 15.57 -11.01 11.14
N PRO A 76 15.38 -11.19 12.46
CA PRO A 76 14.86 -10.14 13.32
C PRO A 76 15.71 -8.87 13.27
N ILE A 77 15.05 -7.72 13.20
CA ILE A 77 15.66 -6.41 13.24
C ILE A 77 15.30 -5.71 14.56
N ALA A 78 16.30 -5.14 15.25
CA ALA A 78 16.14 -4.55 16.57
C ALA A 78 15.53 -3.14 16.51
N VAL A 79 14.38 -2.98 15.84
CA VAL A 79 13.64 -1.71 15.75
C VAL A 79 12.56 -1.60 16.82
N ARG A 80 12.13 -0.38 17.12
CA ARG A 80 11.07 -0.07 18.09
C ARG A 80 10.17 1.03 17.56
N ALA A 81 8.87 0.94 17.87
CA ALA A 81 7.93 2.03 17.64
C ALA A 81 8.16 3.12 18.69
N ILE A 82 8.37 4.35 18.26
CA ILE A 82 8.46 5.54 19.12
C ILE A 82 7.08 6.12 19.32
N ALA A 83 6.27 6.17 18.26
CA ALA A 83 4.91 6.68 18.28
C ALA A 83 4.06 5.95 17.25
N ILE A 84 2.75 5.91 17.48
CA ILE A 84 1.76 5.41 16.53
C ILE A 84 0.79 6.55 16.26
N ILE A 85 0.72 6.96 14.99
CA ILE A 85 -0.23 7.96 14.52
C ILE A 85 -1.41 7.20 13.92
N PRO A 86 -2.63 7.33 14.46
CA PRO A 86 -3.79 6.68 13.88
C PRO A 86 -3.97 7.14 12.43
N SER A 87 -4.17 6.17 11.55
CA SER A 87 -4.49 6.42 10.13
C SER A 87 -5.76 5.65 9.80
N PHE A 88 -6.65 6.31 9.04
CA PHE A 88 -7.85 5.69 8.45
C PHE A 88 -7.60 5.31 6.98
N ASP A 89 -6.35 5.18 6.60
CA ASP A 89 -5.97 4.74 5.27
C ASP A 89 -6.31 3.26 5.09
N GLN A 90 -7.24 3.00 4.19
CA GLN A 90 -7.78 1.67 3.94
C GLN A 90 -7.28 1.16 2.60
N LEU A 91 -6.86 -0.12 2.60
CA LEU A 91 -6.56 -0.86 1.38
C LEU A 91 -7.84 -1.56 0.89
N ALA A 92 -8.07 -1.52 -0.41
CA ALA A 92 -9.21 -2.18 -1.01
C ALA A 92 -8.86 -2.84 -2.35
N PHE A 93 -9.51 -3.96 -2.60
CA PHE A 93 -9.53 -4.63 -3.91
C PHE A 93 -10.91 -4.36 -4.54
N ALA A 94 -10.94 -3.53 -5.57
CA ALA A 94 -12.16 -3.19 -6.30
C ALA A 94 -12.19 -3.88 -7.65
N VAL A 95 -13.33 -4.43 -8.03
CA VAL A 95 -13.56 -5.08 -9.34
C VAL A 95 -14.79 -4.52 -10.03
N ALA A 96 -14.80 -4.49 -11.35
CA ALA A 96 -15.98 -4.15 -12.12
C ALA A 96 -17.09 -5.16 -11.85
N GLU A 97 -18.33 -4.71 -11.59
CA GLU A 97 -19.48 -5.57 -11.26
C GLU A 97 -19.76 -6.62 -12.34
N LYS A 98 -19.47 -6.33 -13.61
CA LYS A 98 -19.59 -7.27 -14.73
C LYS A 98 -18.80 -8.56 -14.56
N THR A 99 -17.78 -8.59 -13.67
CA THR A 99 -17.01 -9.81 -13.36
C THR A 99 -17.83 -10.85 -12.60
N GLY A 100 -18.90 -10.42 -11.93
CA GLY A 100 -19.76 -11.27 -11.10
C GLY A 100 -19.08 -11.81 -9.83
N LEU A 101 -17.87 -11.31 -9.48
CA LEU A 101 -17.16 -11.68 -8.27
C LEU A 101 -17.78 -10.99 -7.04
N GLN A 102 -17.96 -11.74 -5.96
CA GLN A 102 -18.57 -11.25 -4.72
C GLN A 102 -17.56 -11.15 -3.57
N PHE A 103 -16.60 -12.05 -3.54
CA PHE A 103 -15.51 -12.14 -2.57
C PHE A 103 -14.17 -12.23 -3.28
N LEU A 104 -13.09 -11.85 -2.59
CA LEU A 104 -11.75 -11.99 -3.17
C LEU A 104 -11.40 -13.47 -3.43
N SER A 105 -11.94 -14.41 -2.63
CA SER A 105 -11.77 -15.85 -2.84
C SER A 105 -12.38 -16.36 -4.15
N ASP A 106 -13.41 -15.69 -4.68
CA ASP A 106 -14.02 -16.10 -5.95
C ASP A 106 -13.03 -16.06 -7.11
N VAL A 107 -12.01 -15.19 -7.02
CA VAL A 107 -10.96 -15.07 -8.04
C VAL A 107 -10.19 -16.39 -8.16
N ALA A 108 -9.80 -16.97 -7.01
CA ALA A 108 -9.10 -18.25 -6.96
C ALA A 108 -10.03 -19.42 -7.31
N GLU A 109 -11.22 -19.48 -6.70
CA GLU A 109 -12.18 -20.55 -6.87
C GLU A 109 -12.61 -20.73 -8.34
N ARG A 110 -12.78 -19.61 -9.05
CA ARG A 110 -13.18 -19.60 -10.46
C ARG A 110 -11.99 -19.54 -11.42
N ARG A 111 -10.75 -19.44 -10.90
CA ARG A 111 -9.55 -19.16 -11.71
C ARG A 111 -9.81 -18.02 -12.69
N TYR A 112 -10.39 -16.93 -12.15
CA TYR A 112 -10.88 -15.84 -12.98
C TYR A 112 -9.71 -15.07 -13.62
N PRO A 113 -9.68 -14.88 -14.96
CA PRO A 113 -8.60 -14.22 -15.69
C PRO A 113 -8.67 -12.68 -15.52
N LEU A 114 -8.47 -12.22 -14.29
CA LEU A 114 -8.66 -10.84 -13.90
C LEU A 114 -7.57 -9.93 -14.50
N ARG A 115 -7.95 -8.80 -15.08
CA ARG A 115 -7.02 -7.77 -15.53
C ARG A 115 -6.92 -6.70 -14.46
N VAL A 116 -5.77 -6.62 -13.78
CA VAL A 116 -5.57 -5.79 -12.59
C VAL A 116 -4.64 -4.63 -12.89
N SER A 117 -5.03 -3.42 -12.48
CA SER A 117 -4.16 -2.25 -12.42
C SER A 117 -3.61 -2.06 -11.01
N LEU A 118 -2.30 -2.06 -10.89
CA LEU A 118 -1.55 -1.85 -9.66
C LEU A 118 -0.76 -0.55 -9.74
N ARG A 119 -0.31 -0.06 -8.59
CA ARG A 119 0.56 1.13 -8.49
C ARG A 119 1.88 0.91 -9.24
N GLY A 120 2.30 1.89 -10.04
CA GLY A 120 3.50 1.80 -10.88
C GLY A 120 4.81 1.79 -10.11
N GLN A 121 4.83 2.33 -8.90
CA GLN A 121 6.00 2.28 -8.02
C GLN A 121 6.12 0.89 -7.40
N LYS A 122 6.91 0.02 -8.01
CA LYS A 122 7.01 -1.40 -7.62
C LYS A 122 7.59 -1.66 -6.23
N THR A 123 8.35 -0.72 -5.67
CA THR A 123 8.93 -0.80 -4.32
C THR A 123 7.97 -0.32 -3.23
N HIS A 124 6.78 0.18 -3.59
CA HIS A 124 5.80 0.66 -2.63
C HIS A 124 5.24 -0.48 -1.78
N SER A 125 5.06 -0.24 -0.49
CA SER A 125 4.56 -1.22 0.49
C SER A 125 3.20 -1.84 0.12
N VAL A 126 2.38 -1.16 -0.68
CA VAL A 126 1.10 -1.67 -1.16
C VAL A 126 1.24 -3.00 -1.90
N HIS A 127 2.36 -3.20 -2.64
CA HIS A 127 2.60 -4.47 -3.36
C HIS A 127 2.93 -5.62 -2.41
N PHE A 128 3.68 -5.32 -1.34
CA PHE A 128 3.93 -6.30 -0.29
C PHE A 128 2.62 -6.71 0.38
N VAL A 129 1.79 -5.72 0.77
CA VAL A 129 0.49 -6.01 1.39
C VAL A 129 -0.41 -6.80 0.45
N LEU A 130 -0.47 -6.43 -0.83
CA LEU A 130 -1.23 -7.19 -1.83
C LEU A 130 -0.78 -8.65 -1.88
N LYS A 131 0.53 -8.91 -1.93
CA LYS A 131 1.08 -10.27 -1.96
C LYS A 131 0.60 -11.09 -0.76
N GLU A 132 0.64 -10.51 0.45
CA GLU A 132 0.17 -11.19 1.66
C GLU A 132 -1.35 -11.41 1.65
N VAL A 133 -2.13 -10.44 1.14
CA VAL A 133 -3.58 -10.56 0.98
C VAL A 133 -3.92 -11.70 0.02
N LEU A 134 -3.29 -11.74 -1.15
CA LEU A 134 -3.54 -12.80 -2.13
C LEU A 134 -3.11 -14.18 -1.60
N ALA A 135 -1.95 -14.26 -0.94
CA ALA A 135 -1.47 -15.49 -0.32
C ALA A 135 -2.40 -15.98 0.80
N ALA A 136 -2.99 -15.08 1.59
CA ALA A 136 -3.96 -15.43 2.61
C ALA A 136 -5.24 -16.04 2.01
N VAL A 137 -5.60 -15.61 0.80
CA VAL A 137 -6.77 -16.12 0.04
C VAL A 137 -6.41 -17.39 -0.73
N GLY A 138 -5.14 -17.64 -1.00
CA GLY A 138 -4.65 -18.86 -1.64
C GLY A 138 -4.32 -18.75 -3.13
N PHE A 139 -3.98 -17.56 -3.62
CA PHE A 139 -3.50 -17.35 -4.98
C PHE A 139 -2.48 -16.20 -5.05
N SER A 140 -1.89 -16.00 -6.22
CA SER A 140 -0.87 -14.99 -6.49
C SER A 140 -1.18 -14.18 -7.75
N LEU A 141 -0.39 -13.15 -8.06
CA LEU A 141 -0.48 -12.42 -9.33
C LEU A 141 -0.06 -13.30 -10.51
N GLU A 142 0.87 -14.21 -10.30
CA GLU A 142 1.33 -15.19 -11.26
C GLU A 142 0.20 -16.17 -11.63
N ASP A 143 -0.62 -16.57 -10.65
CA ASP A 143 -1.80 -17.39 -10.90
C ASP A 143 -2.82 -16.66 -11.79
N ILE A 144 -3.09 -15.38 -11.50
CA ILE A 144 -3.97 -14.56 -12.36
C ILE A 144 -3.48 -14.56 -13.82
N ILE A 145 -2.18 -14.37 -14.01
CA ILE A 145 -1.57 -14.40 -15.36
C ILE A 145 -1.72 -15.79 -16.00
N SER A 146 -1.48 -16.86 -15.23
CA SER A 146 -1.60 -18.24 -15.72
C SER A 146 -3.02 -18.62 -16.12
N TRP A 147 -4.03 -17.96 -15.51
CA TRP A 147 -5.44 -18.14 -15.85
C TRP A 147 -5.89 -17.31 -17.06
N GLY A 148 -4.97 -16.57 -17.71
CA GLY A 148 -5.25 -15.74 -18.87
C GLY A 148 -5.60 -14.29 -18.55
N GLY A 149 -5.44 -13.87 -17.30
CA GLY A 149 -5.57 -12.49 -16.88
C GLY A 149 -4.31 -11.64 -17.17
N GLY A 150 -4.24 -10.47 -16.58
CA GLY A 150 -3.12 -9.55 -16.78
C GLY A 150 -2.88 -8.63 -15.60
N VAL A 151 -1.63 -8.24 -15.40
CA VAL A 151 -1.21 -7.30 -14.37
C VAL A 151 -0.52 -6.10 -15.01
N ARG A 152 -1.05 -4.92 -14.77
CA ARG A 152 -0.47 -3.64 -15.23
C ARG A 152 0.04 -2.85 -14.03
N TYR A 153 1.19 -2.22 -14.21
CA TYR A 153 1.76 -1.28 -13.24
C TYR A 153 1.62 0.14 -13.80
N ASP A 154 0.62 0.85 -13.32
CA ASP A 154 0.22 2.15 -13.85
C ASP A 154 0.65 3.28 -12.92
N GLN A 155 1.21 4.36 -13.50
CA GLN A 155 1.59 5.55 -12.75
C GLN A 155 0.37 6.31 -12.24
N GLY A 156 0.54 7.00 -11.13
CA GLY A 156 -0.50 7.82 -10.51
C GLY A 156 -1.34 7.11 -9.47
N LEU A 157 -2.22 7.87 -8.84
CA LEU A 157 -3.21 7.38 -7.87
C LEU A 157 -4.32 6.61 -8.59
N PRO A 158 -5.13 5.82 -7.87
CA PRO A 158 -6.20 5.03 -8.48
C PRO A 158 -7.23 5.82 -9.29
N ASP A 159 -7.50 7.08 -8.95
CA ASP A 159 -8.41 7.96 -9.66
C ASP A 159 -7.85 8.51 -10.99
N ALA A 160 -6.60 8.25 -11.30
CA ALA A 160 -5.97 8.69 -12.54
C ALA A 160 -6.62 8.07 -13.79
N PRO A 161 -6.62 8.78 -14.95
CA PRO A 161 -7.24 8.32 -16.19
C PRO A 161 -6.69 6.98 -16.72
N ASN A 162 -5.46 6.64 -16.43
CA ASN A 162 -4.83 5.37 -16.80
C ASN A 162 -5.18 4.21 -15.85
N ARG A 163 -5.89 4.46 -14.75
CA ARG A 163 -6.33 3.46 -13.79
C ARG A 163 -7.85 3.34 -13.74
N LEU A 164 -8.61 4.16 -13.00
CA LEU A 164 -10.09 4.13 -13.04
C LEU A 164 -10.65 4.43 -14.43
N GLY A 165 -10.03 5.35 -15.20
CA GLY A 165 -10.41 5.56 -16.59
C GLY A 165 -10.16 4.33 -17.48
N ALA A 166 -9.18 3.49 -17.18
CA ALA A 166 -8.97 2.22 -17.88
C ALA A 166 -10.04 1.17 -17.52
N VAL A 167 -10.59 1.20 -16.30
CA VAL A 167 -11.77 0.39 -15.94
C VAL A 167 -12.99 0.82 -16.75
N GLU A 168 -13.23 2.13 -16.82
CA GLU A 168 -14.34 2.70 -17.59
C GLU A 168 -14.28 2.30 -19.08
N ARG A 169 -13.09 2.29 -19.67
CA ARG A 169 -12.87 1.83 -21.05
C ARG A 169 -12.87 0.30 -21.20
N GLY A 170 -12.98 -0.45 -20.10
CA GLY A 170 -12.96 -1.91 -20.13
C GLY A 170 -11.58 -2.53 -20.41
N GLU A 171 -10.50 -1.78 -20.25
CA GLU A 171 -9.11 -2.25 -20.44
C GLU A 171 -8.62 -3.09 -19.27
N VAL A 172 -9.07 -2.75 -18.04
CA VAL A 172 -8.83 -3.50 -16.81
C VAL A 172 -10.15 -3.77 -16.10
N ASP A 173 -10.16 -4.77 -15.23
CA ASP A 173 -11.34 -5.18 -14.48
C ASP A 173 -11.22 -4.88 -12.99
N ALA A 174 -10.00 -4.65 -12.50
CA ALA A 174 -9.74 -4.49 -11.08
C ALA A 174 -8.67 -3.45 -10.77
N ILE A 175 -8.78 -2.87 -9.58
CA ILE A 175 -7.76 -2.00 -8.96
C ILE A 175 -7.54 -2.48 -7.54
N PHE A 176 -6.26 -2.56 -7.13
CA PHE A 176 -5.87 -2.65 -5.73
C PHE A 176 -4.99 -1.47 -5.38
N ASP A 177 -5.36 -0.75 -4.30
CA ASP A 177 -4.52 0.32 -3.76
C ASP A 177 -4.94 0.68 -2.33
N GLU A 178 -4.14 1.54 -1.71
CA GLU A 178 -4.45 2.25 -0.47
C GLU A 178 -5.24 3.54 -0.74
N ALA A 179 -5.41 4.35 0.29
CA ALA A 179 -6.04 5.66 0.22
C ALA A 179 -7.48 5.62 -0.36
N LEU A 180 -8.27 4.62 0.03
CA LEU A 180 -9.63 4.39 -0.48
C LEU A 180 -10.52 5.63 -0.39
N ALA A 181 -10.31 6.49 0.60
CA ALA A 181 -11.06 7.74 0.77
C ALA A 181 -10.99 8.67 -0.46
N PHE A 182 -9.91 8.60 -1.25
CA PHE A 182 -9.74 9.45 -2.43
C PHE A 182 -10.36 8.89 -3.71
N TRP A 183 -10.52 7.56 -3.81
CA TRP A 183 -10.96 6.94 -5.06
C TRP A 183 -12.17 6.00 -4.92
N GLY A 184 -12.50 5.57 -3.71
CA GLY A 184 -13.54 4.56 -3.47
C GLY A 184 -14.91 4.95 -4.00
N ASN A 185 -15.37 6.18 -3.71
CA ASN A 185 -16.67 6.66 -4.20
C ASN A 185 -16.72 6.72 -5.73
N ARG A 186 -15.62 7.17 -6.37
CA ARG A 186 -15.55 7.18 -7.84
C ARG A 186 -15.55 5.78 -8.44
N ALA A 187 -14.86 4.83 -7.80
CA ALA A 187 -14.90 3.43 -8.23
C ALA A 187 -16.32 2.86 -8.16
N LEU A 188 -17.05 3.12 -7.08
CA LEU A 188 -18.46 2.72 -6.95
C LEU A 188 -19.35 3.41 -7.99
N ASP A 189 -19.09 4.68 -8.32
CA ASP A 189 -19.80 5.42 -9.38
C ASP A 189 -19.60 4.80 -10.77
N LEU A 190 -18.46 4.18 -11.01
CA LEU A 190 -18.14 3.46 -12.24
C LEU A 190 -18.65 2.01 -12.26
N GLY A 191 -19.49 1.62 -11.30
CA GLY A 191 -20.00 0.25 -11.22
C GLY A 191 -18.92 -0.76 -10.82
N MET A 192 -18.01 -0.36 -9.93
CA MET A 192 -17.10 -1.29 -9.27
C MET A 192 -17.66 -1.75 -7.93
N ARG A 193 -17.23 -2.92 -7.51
CA ARG A 193 -17.52 -3.51 -6.21
C ARG A 193 -16.23 -3.69 -5.42
N LEU A 194 -16.24 -3.35 -4.14
CA LEU A 194 -15.15 -3.69 -3.22
C LEU A 194 -15.31 -5.15 -2.80
N LEU A 195 -14.29 -5.97 -3.01
CA LEU A 195 -14.32 -7.39 -2.64
C LEU A 195 -13.95 -7.57 -1.17
N PRO A 196 -14.87 -8.09 -0.35
CA PRO A 196 -14.56 -8.39 1.05
C PRO A 196 -13.68 -9.63 1.17
N LEU A 197 -12.99 -9.71 2.30
CA LEU A 197 -12.27 -10.89 2.76
C LEU A 197 -13.12 -11.66 3.77
N ALA A 198 -13.10 -12.98 3.70
CA ALA A 198 -13.71 -13.82 4.72
C ALA A 198 -12.91 -13.76 6.04
N ASP A 199 -13.56 -14.00 7.18
CA ASP A 199 -12.94 -13.88 8.50
C ASP A 199 -11.66 -14.71 8.67
N LYS A 200 -11.61 -15.91 8.11
CA LYS A 200 -10.40 -16.77 8.13
C LYS A 200 -9.17 -16.13 7.46
N HIS A 201 -9.39 -15.32 6.40
CA HIS A 201 -8.32 -14.62 5.71
C HIS A 201 -7.90 -13.37 6.50
N LEU A 202 -8.87 -12.66 7.08
CA LEU A 202 -8.61 -11.50 7.95
C LEU A 202 -7.78 -11.90 9.16
N GLN A 203 -8.10 -13.00 9.82
CA GLN A 203 -7.35 -13.51 10.97
C GLN A 203 -5.87 -13.75 10.62
N ARG A 204 -5.59 -14.38 9.48
CA ARG A 204 -4.21 -14.57 8.99
C ARG A 204 -3.48 -13.26 8.77
N LEU A 205 -4.15 -12.24 8.22
CA LEU A 205 -3.56 -10.92 7.99
C LEU A 205 -3.32 -10.16 9.30
N GLU A 206 -4.20 -10.33 10.29
CA GLU A 206 -4.01 -9.78 11.63
C GLU A 206 -2.77 -10.37 12.33
N GLU A 207 -2.49 -11.65 12.13
CA GLU A 207 -1.27 -12.30 12.62
C GLU A 207 0.01 -11.68 12.02
N LEU A 208 -0.08 -11.13 10.82
CA LEU A 208 1.01 -10.38 10.16
C LEU A 208 1.13 -8.93 10.66
N GLY A 209 0.21 -8.46 11.50
CA GLY A 209 0.18 -7.10 12.03
C GLY A 209 -0.65 -6.11 11.20
N LEU A 210 -1.40 -6.58 10.22
CA LEU A 210 -2.42 -5.78 9.55
C LEU A 210 -3.65 -5.64 10.46
N ARG A 211 -4.35 -4.53 10.35
CA ARG A 211 -5.55 -4.28 11.14
C ARG A 211 -6.78 -4.47 10.28
N ARG A 212 -7.79 -5.13 10.85
CA ARG A 212 -9.12 -5.22 10.24
C ARG A 212 -9.72 -3.83 10.13
N ALA A 213 -10.27 -3.50 8.97
CA ALA A 213 -11.02 -2.28 8.74
C ALA A 213 -12.42 -2.62 8.22
N THR A 214 -13.39 -1.80 8.62
CA THR A 214 -14.75 -1.86 8.09
C THR A 214 -14.97 -0.68 7.15
N ILE A 215 -15.39 -0.99 5.93
CA ILE A 215 -15.80 0.02 4.95
C ILE A 215 -17.31 0.15 5.08
N SER A 216 -17.78 1.31 5.55
CA SER A 216 -19.18 1.53 5.89
C SER A 216 -19.94 2.39 4.86
N LYS A 217 -21.27 2.22 4.82
CA LYS A 217 -22.15 3.09 4.00
C LYS A 217 -22.13 4.55 4.40
N GLU A 218 -21.70 4.87 5.61
CA GLU A 218 -21.54 6.26 6.06
C GLU A 218 -20.53 7.01 5.20
N ASN A 219 -19.38 6.38 4.91
CA ASN A 219 -18.32 6.96 4.09
C ASN A 219 -18.45 6.64 2.60
N TYR A 220 -19.16 5.55 2.27
CA TYR A 220 -19.35 5.03 0.92
C TYR A 220 -20.81 4.68 0.70
N PRO A 221 -21.71 5.68 0.44
CA PRO A 221 -23.16 5.47 0.40
C PRO A 221 -23.63 4.49 -0.68
N LYS A 222 -22.83 4.29 -1.72
CA LYS A 222 -23.15 3.38 -2.84
C LYS A 222 -22.71 1.93 -2.62
N LEU A 223 -22.19 1.59 -1.45
CA LEU A 223 -21.95 0.18 -1.11
C LEU A 223 -23.27 -0.61 -1.17
N PRO A 224 -23.25 -1.86 -1.66
CA PRO A 224 -24.42 -2.74 -1.74
C PRO A 224 -25.05 -3.07 -0.38
#